data_dcb02ec5ff70565aac94a9cb9b917786
#
_entry.id   dcb02ec5ff70565aac94a9cb9b917786
#
_cell.length_a   1.000
_cell.length_b   1.000
_cell.length_c   1.000
_cell.angle_alpha   90.00
_cell.angle_beta   90.00
_cell.angle_gamma   90.00
#
_symmetry.space_group_name_H-M   'P 1'
#
loop_
_entity.id
_entity.type
_entity.pdbx_description
1 polymer ?
#
loop_
_entity_poly.entity_id
_entity_poly.type
_entity_poly.pdbx_seq_one_letter_code
_entity_poly.pdbx_strand_id
1 'polypeptide(L)'
;MTYAATEQTQTYNGWVNYETWLANLWLTNDQGSYTLLMEATTLPDKVHWERGEWLRDILSEQLDDELDEPCMWRDLLRHSFSQIDWTEIIMNNLEGAL
;
A
#
# COMPACT_ATOMS: atom_id res chain seq x y z
N MET A 1 25.28 -12.28 -12.38
CA MET A 1 24.70 -12.26 -12.54
C MET A 1 23.89 -11.97 -12.65
N THR A 2 23.88 -11.94 -12.66
CA THR A 2 23.12 -11.80 -12.85
C THR A 2 22.40 -11.48 -12.64
N TYR A 3 22.38 -11.34 -12.63
CA TYR A 3 21.54 -11.15 -12.51
C TYR A 3 20.75 -10.88 -12.39
N ALA A 4 20.78 -10.89 -12.47
CA ALA A 4 20.04 -10.64 -12.55
C ALA A 4 19.24 -10.43 -12.14
N ALA A 5 19.39 -10.44 -12.10
CA ALA A 5 18.64 -10.34 -11.83
C ALA A 5 18.05 -9.99 -11.29
N THR A 6 18.34 -9.96 -11.25
CA THR A 6 17.84 -9.71 -10.93
C THR A 6 17.02 -9.27 -10.74
N GLU A 7 17.24 -9.23 -10.86
CA GLU A 7 16.46 -8.75 -10.89
C GLU A 7 15.32 -8.97 -10.63
N GLN A 8 15.10 -9.33 -10.99
CA GLN A 8 13.91 -9.54 -10.74
C GLN A 8 13.59 -10.14 -9.56
N THR A 9 14.27 -10.55 -9.12
CA THR A 9 14.18 -10.88 -7.83
C THR A 9 13.77 -9.81 -6.91
N GLN A 10 12.93 -8.95 -7.33
CA GLN A 10 12.54 -7.80 -6.60
C GLN A 10 11.46 -8.07 -5.58
N THR A 11 10.86 -9.27 -5.60
CA THR A 11 9.76 -9.57 -4.69
C THR A 11 10.22 -9.74 -3.25
N TYR A 12 9.33 -9.47 -2.32
CA TYR A 12 9.56 -9.64 -0.90
C TYR A 12 8.39 -10.44 -0.32
N ASN A 13 8.65 -11.64 0.13
CA ASN A 13 7.63 -12.54 0.70
C ASN A 13 6.41 -12.68 -0.21
N GLY A 14 6.65 -12.70 -1.51
CA GLY A 14 5.56 -12.81 -2.49
C GLY A 14 4.97 -11.49 -2.92
N TRP A 15 5.38 -10.38 -2.33
CA TRP A 15 4.92 -9.05 -2.70
C TRP A 15 5.95 -8.38 -3.62
N VAL A 16 5.50 -7.38 -4.37
CA VAL A 16 6.38 -6.74 -5.33
C VAL A 16 7.59 -6.08 -4.68
N ASN A 17 7.44 -5.57 -3.44
CA ASN A 17 8.56 -5.01 -2.72
C ASN A 17 8.26 -4.99 -1.22
N TYR A 18 9.27 -4.61 -0.44
CA TYR A 18 9.16 -4.57 1.01
C TYR A 18 8.10 -3.58 1.48
N GLU A 19 8.05 -2.42 0.85
CA GLU A 19 7.10 -1.37 1.27
C GLU A 19 5.66 -1.83 1.12
N THR A 20 5.35 -2.55 0.05
CA THR A 20 4.01 -3.07 -0.17
C THR A 20 3.66 -4.14 0.86
N TRP A 21 4.60 -5.05 1.11
CA TRP A 21 4.42 -6.08 2.13
C TRP A 21 4.17 -5.44 3.50
N LEU A 22 4.99 -4.44 3.86
CA LEU A 22 4.89 -3.80 5.16
C LEU A 22 3.57 -3.04 5.30
N ALA A 23 3.16 -2.33 4.25
CA ALA A 23 1.89 -1.61 4.27
C ALA A 23 0.74 -2.60 4.49
N ASN A 24 0.75 -3.72 3.77
CA ASN A 24 -0.29 -4.72 3.93
C ASN A 24 -0.29 -5.29 5.34
N LEU A 25 0.88 -5.52 5.91
CA LEU A 25 0.99 -6.04 7.27
C LEU A 25 0.28 -5.13 8.27
N TRP A 26 0.56 -3.83 8.20
CA TRP A 26 -0.05 -2.87 9.12
C TRP A 26 -1.54 -2.69 8.85
N LEU A 27 -1.93 -2.64 7.57
CA LEU A 27 -3.34 -2.47 7.22
C LEU A 27 -4.19 -3.63 7.70
N THR A 28 -3.63 -4.85 7.71
CA THR A 28 -4.40 -6.03 8.11
C THR A 28 -4.30 -6.32 9.60
N ASN A 29 -3.37 -5.69 10.32
CA ASN A 29 -3.19 -5.95 11.75
C ASN A 29 -3.76 -4.85 12.63
N ASP A 30 -4.05 -3.69 12.08
CA ASP A 30 -4.68 -2.59 12.83
C ASP A 30 -6.14 -2.53 12.45
N GLN A 31 -7.03 -2.61 13.44
CA GLN A 31 -8.46 -2.75 13.15
C GLN A 31 -9.03 -1.59 12.35
N GLY A 32 -8.66 -0.36 12.71
CA GLY A 32 -9.15 0.80 11.98
C GLY A 32 -8.68 0.80 10.54
N SER A 33 -7.42 0.47 10.33
CA SER A 33 -6.87 0.40 8.97
C SER A 33 -7.47 -0.77 8.19
N TYR A 34 -7.73 -1.87 8.86
CA TYR A 34 -8.34 -3.02 8.21
C TYR A 34 -9.75 -2.67 7.71
N THR A 35 -10.51 -1.94 8.50
CA THR A 35 -11.84 -1.49 8.09
C THR A 35 -11.74 -0.63 6.84
N LEU A 36 -10.77 0.28 6.81
CA LEU A 36 -10.54 1.13 5.64
C LEU A 36 -10.17 0.30 4.42
N LEU A 37 -9.29 -0.69 4.61
CA LEU A 37 -8.88 -1.57 3.52
C LEU A 37 -10.08 -2.34 2.96
N MET A 38 -10.92 -2.89 3.83
CA MET A 38 -12.10 -3.63 3.39
C MET A 38 -13.07 -2.72 2.66
N GLU A 39 -13.20 -1.49 3.12
CA GLU A 39 -14.04 -0.52 2.43
C GLU A 39 -13.53 -0.29 1.01
N ALA A 40 -12.20 -0.17 0.86
CA ALA A 40 -11.60 0.01 -0.47
C ALA A 40 -11.88 -1.18 -1.38
N THR A 41 -11.79 -2.41 -0.84
CA THR A 41 -11.98 -3.61 -1.66
C THR A 41 -13.42 -3.79 -2.12
N THR A 42 -14.38 -3.11 -1.49
CA THR A 42 -15.79 -3.26 -1.79
C THR A 42 -16.42 -2.04 -2.44
N LEU A 43 -15.61 -1.07 -2.88
CA LEU A 43 -16.15 0.10 -3.57
C LEU A 43 -16.89 -0.32 -4.84
N PRO A 44 -18.15 0.07 -4.99
CA PRO A 44 -18.91 -0.30 -6.19
C PRO A 44 -18.44 0.47 -7.41
N ASP A 45 -18.55 -0.17 -8.58
CA ASP A 45 -18.27 0.46 -9.86
C ASP A 45 -16.83 0.94 -10.00
N LYS A 46 -15.89 0.30 -9.27
CA LYS A 46 -14.48 0.62 -9.34
C LYS A 46 -13.69 -0.63 -9.68
N VAL A 47 -12.69 -0.47 -10.56
CA VAL A 47 -11.75 -1.55 -10.83
C VAL A 47 -10.62 -1.52 -9.81
N HIS A 48 -9.78 -2.54 -9.82
CA HIS A 48 -8.80 -2.74 -8.74
C HIS A 48 -7.86 -1.55 -8.56
N TRP A 49 -7.36 -0.98 -9.67
CA TRP A 49 -6.41 0.12 -9.55
C TRP A 49 -7.09 1.39 -9.03
N GLU A 50 -8.37 1.58 -9.34
CA GLU A 50 -9.11 2.73 -8.81
C GLU A 50 -9.34 2.57 -7.31
N ARG A 51 -9.59 1.36 -6.86
CA ARG A 51 -9.73 1.08 -5.44
C ARG A 51 -8.41 1.33 -4.71
N GLY A 52 -7.30 0.95 -5.35
CA GLY A 52 -5.98 1.23 -4.79
C GLY A 52 -5.72 2.72 -4.68
N GLU A 53 -6.09 3.49 -5.70
CA GLU A 53 -5.91 4.93 -5.66
C GLU A 53 -6.74 5.58 -4.56
N TRP A 54 -7.96 5.09 -4.39
CA TRP A 54 -8.83 5.61 -3.33
C TRP A 54 -8.18 5.43 -1.96
N LEU A 55 -7.69 4.22 -1.71
CA LEU A 55 -7.01 3.91 -0.45
C LEU A 55 -5.75 4.75 -0.28
N ARG A 56 -4.95 4.83 -1.33
CA ARG A 56 -3.72 5.62 -1.31
C ARG A 56 -4.00 7.07 -0.96
N ASP A 57 -5.04 7.64 -1.56
CA ASP A 57 -5.31 9.06 -1.36
C ASP A 57 -5.70 9.36 0.08
N ILE A 58 -6.49 8.48 0.69
CA ILE A 58 -6.89 8.65 2.09
C ILE A 58 -5.66 8.56 3.00
N LEU A 59 -4.82 7.55 2.76
CA LEU A 59 -3.62 7.37 3.60
C LEU A 59 -2.59 8.45 3.35
N SER A 60 -2.54 8.99 2.13
CA SER A 60 -1.65 10.11 1.83
C SER A 60 -2.05 11.34 2.63
N GLU A 61 -3.35 11.58 2.78
CA GLU A 61 -3.82 12.69 3.61
C GLU A 61 -3.46 12.48 5.06
N GLN A 62 -3.56 11.24 5.55
CA GLN A 62 -3.15 10.96 6.93
C GLN A 62 -1.67 11.25 7.13
N LEU A 63 -0.83 10.87 6.16
CA LEU A 63 0.60 11.15 6.25
C LEU A 63 0.85 12.65 6.31
N ASP A 64 0.15 13.43 5.48
CA ASP A 64 0.30 14.88 5.48
C ASP A 64 -0.13 15.49 6.81
N ASP A 65 -1.21 14.96 7.40
CA ASP A 65 -1.70 15.46 8.68
C ASP A 65 -0.74 15.12 9.82
N GLU A 66 -0.15 13.93 9.77
CA GLU A 66 0.77 13.50 10.83
C GLU A 66 2.10 14.24 10.75
N LEU A 67 2.57 14.52 9.54
CA LEU A 67 3.84 15.20 9.31
C LEU A 67 3.57 16.42 8.44
N ASP A 68 2.94 17.43 9.03
CA ASP A 68 2.46 18.56 8.25
C ASP A 68 3.54 19.60 7.95
N GLU A 69 4.74 19.46 8.53
CA GLU A 69 5.83 20.39 8.27
C GLU A 69 6.97 19.67 7.55
N PRO A 70 7.64 20.35 6.62
CA PRO A 70 8.77 19.73 5.92
C PRO A 70 9.84 19.30 6.91
N CYS A 71 10.27 18.04 6.77
CA CYS A 71 11.33 17.49 7.61
C CYS A 71 11.87 16.24 6.91
N MET A 72 13.04 15.79 7.40
CA MET A 72 13.68 14.61 6.82
C MET A 72 12.76 13.39 6.86
N TRP A 73 12.05 13.23 7.99
CA TRP A 73 11.17 12.06 8.15
C TRP A 73 10.03 12.08 7.16
N ARG A 74 9.47 13.26 6.89
CA ARG A 74 8.39 13.39 5.92
C ARG A 74 8.88 12.98 4.52
N ASP A 75 10.07 13.44 4.14
CA ASP A 75 10.61 13.10 2.81
C ASP A 75 10.89 11.62 2.71
N LEU A 76 11.46 11.02 3.75
CA LEU A 76 11.75 9.59 3.74
C LEU A 76 10.46 8.78 3.66
N LEU A 77 9.44 9.15 4.41
CA LEU A 77 8.17 8.44 4.39
C LEU A 77 7.46 8.61 3.06
N ARG A 78 7.52 9.81 2.48
CA ARG A 78 6.91 10.02 1.18
C ARG A 78 7.56 9.17 0.11
N HIS A 79 8.88 9.01 0.17
CA HIS A 79 9.56 8.14 -0.77
C HIS A 79 9.09 6.69 -0.60
N SER A 80 9.08 6.19 0.62
CA SER A 80 8.63 4.82 0.88
C SER A 80 7.17 4.63 0.46
N PHE A 81 6.34 5.62 0.75
CA PHE A 81 4.94 5.59 0.38
C PHE A 81 4.78 5.45 -1.13
N SER A 82 5.63 6.14 -1.90
CA SER A 82 5.54 6.10 -3.36
C SER A 82 5.91 4.73 -3.94
N GLN A 83 6.54 3.87 -3.16
CA GLN A 83 6.94 2.54 -3.60
C GLN A 83 5.85 1.48 -3.38
N ILE A 84 4.79 1.83 -2.67
CA ILE A 84 3.73 0.88 -2.33
C ILE A 84 2.85 0.63 -3.56
N ASP A 85 2.65 -0.65 -3.88
CA ASP A 85 1.74 -1.04 -4.96
C ASP A 85 0.36 -1.29 -4.37
N TRP A 86 -0.45 -0.26 -4.38
CA TRP A 86 -1.78 -0.30 -3.76
C TRP A 86 -2.71 -1.29 -4.47
N THR A 87 -2.56 -1.42 -5.78
CA THR A 87 -3.37 -2.37 -6.54
C THR A 87 -3.10 -3.80 -6.09
N GLU A 88 -1.83 -4.12 -5.83
CA GLU A 88 -1.48 -5.45 -5.35
C GLU A 88 -2.12 -5.72 -3.99
N ILE A 89 -2.13 -4.72 -3.11
CA ILE A 89 -2.77 -4.86 -1.80
C ILE A 89 -4.26 -5.14 -1.97
N ILE A 90 -4.93 -4.38 -2.82
CA ILE A 90 -6.35 -4.58 -3.07
C ILE A 90 -6.60 -6.00 -3.58
N MET A 91 -5.83 -6.43 -4.57
CA MET A 91 -6.06 -7.74 -5.20
C MET A 91 -5.84 -8.88 -4.22
N ASN A 92 -4.87 -8.73 -3.32
CA ASN A 92 -4.58 -9.78 -2.37
C ASN A 92 -5.58 -9.84 -1.21
N ASN A 93 -6.42 -8.82 -1.07
CA ASN A 93 -7.39 -8.79 0.03
C ASN A 93 -8.84 -8.91 -0.43
N LEU A 94 -9.06 -9.12 -1.73
CA LEU A 94 -10.42 -9.23 -2.25
C LEU A 94 -11.16 -10.41 -1.64
N GLU A 95 -10.49 -11.55 -1.49
CA GLU A 95 -11.13 -12.73 -0.95
C GLU A 95 -11.56 -12.52 0.50
N GLY A 96 -10.81 -11.72 1.24
CA GLY A 96 -11.17 -11.41 2.60
C GLY A 96 -12.43 -10.57 2.70
N ALA A 97 -12.82 -9.92 1.60
CA ALA A 97 -14.02 -9.10 1.56
C ALA A 97 -15.26 -9.91 1.19
N LEU A 98 -15.07 -11.14 0.77
CA LEU A 98 -16.19 -12.00 0.43
C LEU A 98 -16.70 -12.70 1.65
#